data_3f3eb7ad690e08c55175ebf355d2187a
#
_entry.id   3f3eb7ad690e08c55175ebf355d2187a
#
_cell.length_a   1.000
_cell.length_b   1.000
_cell.length_c   1.000
_cell.angle_alpha   90.00
_cell.angle_beta   90.00
_cell.angle_gamma   90.00
#
_symmetry.space_group_name_H-M   'P 1'
#
loop_
_entity.id
_entity.type
_entity.pdbx_description
1 polymer ?
#
loop_
_entity_poly.entity_id
_entity_poly.type
_entity_poly.pdbx_seq_one_letter_code
_entity_poly.pdbx_strand_id
1 'polypeptide(L)'
;MPSVAPAAATSAAIRRDFDLLQGSWATIAGPKEARLLVAGHRYAFEFVGGDVYIGTFDLAPGGEMDMVIQEGPDDHKGQVAPCLYHVEGNGLKWCPGRLGSGRRLSAFPSVDDAKYLCLMFRRVPRR
;
A
#
# COMPACT_ATOMS: atom_id res chain seq x y z
N MET A 1 -28.23 13.49 -17.64
CA MET A 1 -27.90 12.11 -17.48
C MET A 1 -26.48 11.94 -17.00
N PRO A 2 -26.34 11.61 -15.82
CA PRO A 2 -24.99 11.45 -15.33
C PRO A 2 -24.39 10.24 -15.98
N SER A 3 -23.30 10.49 -16.58
CA SER A 3 -22.45 9.42 -16.98
C SER A 3 -21.72 8.99 -15.73
N VAL A 4 -22.26 8.02 -15.10
CA VAL A 4 -21.52 7.40 -14.04
C VAL A 4 -20.43 6.61 -14.69
N ALA A 5 -19.21 6.76 -14.22
CA ALA A 5 -18.18 5.82 -14.59
C ALA A 5 -18.74 4.43 -14.31
N PRO A 6 -18.91 3.59 -15.30
CA PRO A 6 -19.49 2.29 -15.08
C PRO A 6 -18.68 1.53 -14.02
N ALA A 7 -19.35 0.74 -13.23
CA ALA A 7 -18.67 -0.14 -12.28
C ALA A 7 -17.59 -0.97 -12.98
N ALA A 8 -17.82 -1.33 -14.24
CA ALA A 8 -16.85 -2.07 -15.04
C ALA A 8 -15.56 -1.29 -15.27
N ALA A 9 -15.62 0.03 -15.49
CA ALA A 9 -14.43 0.84 -15.68
C ALA A 9 -13.62 0.97 -14.38
N THR A 10 -14.31 1.12 -13.25
CA THR A 10 -13.68 1.16 -11.95
C THR A 10 -13.03 -0.18 -11.63
N SER A 11 -13.72 -1.28 -11.92
CA SER A 11 -13.19 -2.62 -11.69
C SER A 11 -11.97 -2.89 -12.57
N ALA A 12 -11.97 -2.40 -13.81
CA ALA A 12 -10.84 -2.55 -14.71
C ALA A 12 -9.61 -1.78 -14.19
N ALA A 13 -9.83 -0.58 -13.66
CA ALA A 13 -8.75 0.22 -13.09
C ALA A 13 -8.16 -0.47 -11.85
N ILE A 14 -9.01 -1.00 -10.98
CA ILE A 14 -8.57 -1.72 -9.80
C ILE A 14 -7.79 -2.98 -10.19
N ARG A 15 -8.28 -3.72 -11.18
CA ARG A 15 -7.59 -4.92 -11.67
C ARG A 15 -6.22 -4.57 -12.24
N ARG A 16 -6.12 -3.49 -13.00
CA ARG A 16 -4.85 -3.03 -13.54
C ARG A 16 -3.87 -2.69 -12.41
N ASP A 17 -4.34 -1.97 -11.41
CA ASP A 17 -3.51 -1.63 -10.25
C ASP A 17 -3.08 -2.89 -9.51
N PHE A 18 -4.01 -3.82 -9.32
CA PHE A 18 -3.70 -5.09 -8.66
C PHE A 18 -2.58 -5.83 -9.40
N ASP A 19 -2.68 -5.91 -10.72
CA ASP A 19 -1.66 -6.59 -11.54
C ASP A 19 -0.33 -5.85 -11.49
N LEU A 20 -0.34 -4.52 -11.50
CA LEU A 20 0.87 -3.72 -11.42
C LEU A 20 1.57 -3.85 -10.06
N LEU A 21 0.80 -4.08 -9.01
CA LEU A 21 1.36 -4.23 -7.66
C LEU A 21 2.13 -5.54 -7.46
N GLN A 22 1.90 -6.54 -8.30
CA GLN A 22 2.54 -7.85 -8.12
C GLN A 22 4.04 -7.77 -8.25
N GLY A 23 4.75 -8.47 -7.37
CA GLY A 23 6.21 -8.55 -7.40
C GLY A 23 6.86 -7.96 -6.18
N SER A 24 8.11 -7.56 -6.34
CA SER A 24 8.94 -7.04 -5.25
C SER A 24 9.23 -5.57 -5.43
N TRP A 25 9.24 -4.85 -4.33
CA TRP A 25 9.43 -3.40 -4.30
C TRP A 25 10.44 -3.04 -3.23
N ALA A 26 11.25 -2.02 -3.49
CA ALA A 26 12.20 -1.47 -2.52
C ALA A 26 12.02 0.03 -2.43
N THR A 27 12.14 0.58 -1.23
CA THR A 27 11.97 2.02 -1.02
C THR A 27 13.09 2.80 -1.69
N ILE A 28 12.72 3.95 -2.26
CA ILE A 28 13.67 4.92 -2.80
C ILE A 28 13.56 6.26 -2.08
N ALA A 29 12.50 6.48 -1.32
CA ALA A 29 12.31 7.71 -0.54
C ALA A 29 11.32 7.45 0.59
N GLY A 30 11.41 8.25 1.65
CA GLY A 30 10.54 8.20 2.80
C GLY A 30 11.32 8.08 4.10
N PRO A 31 10.62 8.10 5.25
CA PRO A 31 11.29 8.14 6.55
C PRO A 31 11.91 6.80 6.97
N LYS A 32 11.60 5.71 6.31
CA LYS A 32 12.14 4.39 6.64
C LYS A 32 12.45 3.61 5.37
N GLU A 33 13.43 2.73 5.46
CA GLU A 33 13.72 1.78 4.40
C GLU A 33 12.89 0.52 4.60
N ALA A 34 12.34 -0.01 3.52
CA ALA A 34 11.52 -1.21 3.58
C ALA A 34 11.53 -1.94 2.25
N ARG A 35 11.15 -3.20 2.31
CA ARG A 35 10.88 -4.01 1.13
C ARG A 35 9.45 -4.51 1.22
N LEU A 36 8.80 -4.58 0.08
CA LEU A 36 7.44 -5.05 -0.02
C LEU A 36 7.38 -6.15 -1.08
N LEU A 37 6.83 -7.28 -0.70
CA LEU A 37 6.56 -8.37 -1.63
C LEU A 37 5.05 -8.53 -1.75
N VAL A 38 4.55 -8.55 -2.98
CA VAL A 38 3.13 -8.72 -3.25
C VAL A 38 2.93 -9.96 -4.11
N ALA A 39 2.11 -10.87 -3.63
CA ALA A 39 1.78 -12.11 -4.31
C ALA A 39 0.28 -12.38 -4.20
N GLY A 40 -0.46 -12.09 -5.27
CA GLY A 40 -1.92 -12.13 -5.22
C GLY A 40 -2.42 -11.06 -4.26
N HIS A 41 -3.35 -11.41 -3.38
CA HIS A 41 -3.85 -10.52 -2.33
C HIS A 41 -3.02 -10.54 -1.06
N ARG A 42 -1.88 -11.20 -1.08
CA ARG A 42 -1.01 -11.31 0.09
C ARG A 42 0.18 -10.38 -0.04
N TYR A 43 0.65 -9.90 1.10
CA TYR A 43 1.84 -9.06 1.14
C TYR A 43 2.78 -9.49 2.27
N ALA A 44 4.06 -9.19 2.08
CA ALA A 44 5.05 -9.22 3.14
C ALA A 44 5.78 -7.88 3.12
N PHE A 45 5.73 -7.17 4.23
CA PHE A 45 6.30 -5.84 4.37
C PHE A 45 7.40 -5.92 5.40
N GLU A 46 8.64 -5.68 4.98
CA GLU A 46 9.81 -5.84 5.82
C GLU A 46 10.53 -4.52 5.97
N PHE A 47 10.55 -3.97 7.18
CA PHE A 47 11.33 -2.77 7.48
C PHE A 47 12.77 -3.18 7.78
N VAL A 48 13.72 -2.47 7.22
CA VAL A 48 15.14 -2.75 7.42
C VAL A 48 15.50 -2.51 8.89
N GLY A 49 16.03 -3.54 9.54
CA GLY A 49 16.38 -3.48 10.94
C GLY A 49 15.21 -3.44 11.91
N GLY A 50 14.02 -3.75 11.44
CA GLY A 50 12.80 -3.63 12.22
C GLY A 50 11.80 -4.74 11.98
N ASP A 51 10.54 -4.37 12.03
CA ASP A 51 9.44 -5.30 12.06
C ASP A 51 9.09 -5.84 10.67
N VAL A 52 8.51 -7.04 10.67
CA VAL A 52 7.96 -7.68 9.48
C VAL A 52 6.44 -7.76 9.65
N TYR A 53 5.72 -7.37 8.60
CA TYR A 53 4.27 -7.46 8.56
C TYR A 53 3.86 -8.38 7.42
N ILE A 54 2.98 -9.32 7.70
CA ILE A 54 2.47 -10.25 6.68
C ILE A 54 0.96 -10.28 6.80
N GLY A 55 0.28 -10.25 5.67
CA GLY A 55 -1.17 -10.34 5.68
C GLY A 55 -1.76 -10.28 4.28
N THR A 56 -2.95 -9.75 4.19
CA THR A 56 -3.70 -9.63 2.95
C THR A 56 -4.09 -8.17 2.73
N PHE A 57 -4.48 -7.85 1.50
CA PHE A 57 -4.94 -6.50 1.19
C PHE A 57 -6.07 -6.53 0.18
N ASP A 58 -6.87 -5.48 0.20
CA ASP A 58 -7.92 -5.23 -0.77
C ASP A 58 -7.79 -3.81 -1.29
N LEU A 59 -8.13 -3.63 -2.55
CA LEU A 59 -8.12 -2.33 -3.20
C LEU A 59 -9.54 -1.81 -3.35
N ALA A 60 -9.68 -0.49 -3.26
CA ALA A 60 -10.95 0.19 -3.48
C ALA A 60 -10.72 1.39 -4.41
N PRO A 61 -11.78 1.92 -5.02
CA PRO A 61 -11.67 3.06 -5.92
C PRO A 61 -11.04 4.27 -5.23
N GLY A 62 -10.31 5.07 -6.01
CA GLY A 62 -9.73 6.29 -5.48
C GLY A 62 -8.36 6.10 -4.85
N GLY A 63 -7.68 5.00 -5.15
CA GLY A 63 -6.35 4.76 -4.61
C GLY A 63 -6.35 4.33 -3.16
N GLU A 64 -7.35 3.59 -2.75
CA GLU A 64 -7.48 3.10 -1.39
C GLU A 64 -7.05 1.64 -1.28
N MET A 65 -6.32 1.34 -0.21
CA MET A 65 -5.84 -0.01 0.05
C MET A 65 -6.02 -0.32 1.53
N ASP A 66 -6.74 -1.39 1.83
CA ASP A 66 -6.87 -1.87 3.20
C ASP A 66 -5.96 -3.06 3.39
N MET A 67 -5.03 -2.96 4.33
CA MET A 67 -4.07 -4.02 4.63
C MET A 67 -4.40 -4.65 5.96
N VAL A 68 -4.70 -5.94 5.94
CA VAL A 68 -4.96 -6.71 7.16
C VAL A 68 -3.62 -7.26 7.66
N ILE A 69 -3.32 -7.02 8.93
CA ILE A 69 -2.08 -7.48 9.55
C ILE A 69 -2.35 -8.81 10.23
N GLN A 70 -1.92 -9.90 9.60
CA GLN A 70 -2.08 -11.25 10.16
C GLN A 70 -0.89 -11.61 11.04
N GLU A 71 0.32 -11.22 10.62
CA GLU A 71 1.55 -11.41 11.37
C GLU A 71 2.27 -10.08 11.48
N GLY A 72 2.79 -9.77 12.65
CA GLY A 72 3.50 -8.52 12.89
C GLY A 72 3.70 -8.31 14.39
N PRO A 73 4.10 -7.10 14.80
CA PRO A 73 4.18 -6.76 16.22
C PRO A 73 2.85 -7.00 16.92
N ASP A 74 2.91 -7.46 18.17
CA ASP A 74 1.71 -7.86 18.92
C ASP A 74 0.65 -6.77 19.01
N ASP A 75 1.06 -5.52 19.13
CA ASP A 75 0.14 -4.40 19.23
C ASP A 75 -0.51 -4.02 17.88
N HIS A 76 0.00 -4.56 16.78
CA HIS A 76 -0.56 -4.31 15.45
C HIS A 76 -1.27 -5.53 14.87
N LYS A 77 -0.95 -6.71 15.36
CA LYS A 77 -1.51 -7.95 14.84
C LYS A 77 -3.03 -7.97 14.96
N GLY A 78 -3.69 -8.33 13.88
CA GLY A 78 -5.14 -8.37 13.81
C GLY A 78 -5.79 -7.05 13.40
N GLN A 79 -5.02 -5.98 13.25
CA GLN A 79 -5.56 -4.69 12.84
C GLN A 79 -5.60 -4.55 11.33
N VAL A 80 -6.44 -3.61 10.88
CA VAL A 80 -6.50 -3.22 9.46
C VAL A 80 -5.89 -1.83 9.34
N ALA A 81 -4.95 -1.70 8.41
CA ALA A 81 -4.31 -0.41 8.12
C ALA A 81 -5.00 0.18 6.87
N PRO A 82 -5.74 1.30 7.03
CA PRO A 82 -6.34 1.99 5.89
C PRO A 82 -5.27 2.85 5.20
N CYS A 83 -4.90 2.45 3.99
CA CYS A 83 -3.78 3.07 3.28
C CYS A 83 -4.25 3.80 2.03
N LEU A 84 -3.43 4.74 1.57
CA LEU A 84 -3.50 5.28 0.23
C LEU A 84 -2.36 4.69 -0.58
N TYR A 85 -2.60 4.48 -1.86
CA TYR A 85 -1.56 4.02 -2.77
C TYR A 85 -1.72 4.66 -4.14
N HIS A 86 -0.61 4.74 -4.86
CA HIS A 86 -0.62 5.10 -6.27
C HIS A 86 0.46 4.28 -6.95
N VAL A 87 0.08 3.47 -7.91
CA VAL A 87 1.00 2.63 -8.67
C VAL A 87 0.98 3.04 -10.13
N GLU A 88 2.16 3.22 -10.69
CA GLU A 88 2.32 3.61 -12.09
C GLU A 88 3.65 3.08 -12.60
N GLY A 89 3.59 2.20 -13.61
CA GLY A 89 4.81 1.61 -14.14
C GLY A 89 5.61 0.88 -13.06
N ASN A 90 6.83 1.31 -12.85
CA ASN A 90 7.74 0.71 -11.87
C ASN A 90 7.79 1.49 -10.56
N GLY A 91 6.89 2.44 -10.37
CA GLY A 91 6.81 3.26 -9.17
C GLY A 91 5.58 2.97 -8.34
N LEU A 92 5.73 3.01 -7.03
CA LEU A 92 4.63 2.85 -6.09
C LEU A 92 4.80 3.88 -4.97
N LYS A 93 3.75 4.63 -4.71
CA LYS A 93 3.67 5.49 -3.53
C LYS A 93 2.65 4.90 -2.59
N TRP A 94 2.99 4.80 -1.32
CA TRP A 94 2.15 4.16 -0.33
C TRP A 94 2.23 4.91 0.99
N CYS A 95 1.08 5.12 1.61
CA CYS A 95 1.02 5.82 2.89
C CYS A 95 -0.13 5.28 3.72
N PRO A 96 0.14 4.68 4.88
CA PRO A 96 -0.91 4.24 5.77
C PRO A 96 -1.47 5.40 6.58
N GLY A 97 -2.74 5.30 6.95
CA GLY A 97 -3.28 6.12 8.01
C GLY A 97 -2.68 5.70 9.35
N ARG A 98 -2.98 6.47 10.40
CA ARG A 98 -2.50 6.12 11.73
C ARG A 98 -3.17 4.81 12.18
N LEU A 99 -2.37 3.82 12.53
CA LEU A 99 -2.88 2.56 13.07
C LEU A 99 -3.68 2.81 14.34
N GLY A 100 -4.79 2.13 14.45
CA GLY A 100 -5.68 2.26 15.59
C GLY A 100 -6.67 3.42 15.49
N SER A 101 -6.49 4.34 14.54
CA SER A 101 -7.42 5.45 14.34
C SER A 101 -8.63 5.05 13.52
N GLY A 102 -8.52 4.00 12.71
CA GLY A 102 -9.55 3.60 11.76
C GLY A 102 -9.76 4.60 10.64
N ARG A 103 -8.88 5.58 10.50
CA ARG A 103 -9.03 6.65 9.53
C ARG A 103 -8.00 6.57 8.42
N ARG A 104 -8.51 6.66 7.19
CA ARG A 104 -7.68 6.81 6.02
C ARG A 104 -7.32 8.28 5.84
N LEU A 105 -6.10 8.55 5.38
CA LEU A 105 -5.73 9.90 4.99
C LEU A 105 -6.57 10.32 3.78
N SER A 106 -6.90 11.61 3.69
CA SER A 106 -7.66 12.12 2.56
C SER A 106 -6.79 12.41 1.34
N ALA A 107 -5.48 12.59 1.57
CA ALA A 107 -4.53 12.86 0.50
C ALA A 107 -3.14 12.43 0.98
N PHE A 108 -2.23 12.24 0.02
CA PHE A 108 -0.85 11.92 0.36
C PHE A 108 -0.18 13.11 1.04
N PRO A 109 0.46 12.89 2.21
CA PRO A 109 1.31 13.91 2.80
C PRO A 109 2.62 14.01 2.03
N SER A 110 3.40 15.04 2.34
CA SER A 110 4.76 15.13 1.80
C SER A 110 5.60 13.97 2.32
N VAL A 111 6.46 13.40 1.47
CA VAL A 111 7.38 12.34 1.90
C VAL A 111 8.37 12.84 2.96
N ASP A 112 8.55 14.16 3.05
CA ASP A 112 9.41 14.77 4.05
C ASP A 112 8.72 15.02 5.38
N ASP A 113 7.42 14.78 5.46
CA ASP A 113 6.67 14.99 6.70
C ASP A 113 6.85 13.78 7.62
N ALA A 114 7.67 13.96 8.64
CA ALA A 114 8.04 12.88 9.56
C ALA A 114 6.86 12.36 10.39
N LYS A 115 5.72 13.04 10.38
CA LYS A 115 4.53 12.57 11.10
C LYS A 115 3.87 11.39 10.43
N TYR A 116 4.18 11.15 9.16
CA TYR A 116 3.51 10.13 8.37
C TYR A 116 4.55 9.18 7.77
N LEU A 117 4.16 7.92 7.66
CA LEU A 117 5.00 6.91 7.02
C LEU A 117 4.64 6.86 5.53
N CYS A 118 5.03 7.89 4.80
CA CYS A 118 4.83 7.93 3.36
C CYS A 118 6.08 7.39 2.67
N LEU A 119 5.93 6.29 1.96
CA LEU A 119 7.05 5.62 1.31
C LEU A 119 6.87 5.60 -0.20
N MET A 120 7.98 5.81 -0.89
CA MET A 120 8.03 5.64 -2.34
C MET A 120 8.91 4.45 -2.64
N PHE A 121 8.42 3.58 -3.53
CA PHE A 121 9.08 2.35 -3.90
C PHE A 121 9.35 2.32 -5.38
N ARG A 122 10.39 1.57 -5.74
CA ARG A 122 10.66 1.18 -7.11
C ARG A 122 10.60 -0.34 -7.21
N ARG A 123 10.06 -0.83 -8.32
CA ARG A 123 10.01 -2.26 -8.57
C ARG A 123 11.41 -2.83 -8.63
N VAL A 124 11.63 -3.94 -7.92
CA VAL A 124 12.88 -4.69 -8.02
C VAL A 124 12.80 -5.56 -9.27
N PRO A 125 13.76 -5.45 -10.18
CA PRO A 125 13.71 -6.25 -11.40
C PRO A 125 13.76 -7.73 -11.10
N ARG A 126 13.03 -8.51 -11.88
CA ARG A 126 13.12 -9.96 -11.82
C ARG A 126 14.40 -10.40 -12.50
N ARG A 127 14.94 -11.47 -12.00
CA ARG A 127 16.12 -12.10 -12.61
C ARG A 127 15.72 -13.29 -13.45
#